data_26cb4a36f4cb1b5cb6b97da71ff98cc6
#
_entry.id   26cb4a36f4cb1b5cb6b97da71ff98cc6
#
_cell.length_a   1.000
_cell.length_b   1.000
_cell.length_c   1.000
_cell.angle_alpha   90.00
_cell.angle_beta   90.00
_cell.angle_gamma   90.00
#
_symmetry.space_group_name_H-M   'P 1'
#
loop_
_entity.id
_entity.type
_entity.pdbx_description
1 polymer ?
#
loop_
_entity_poly.entity_id
_entity_poly.type
_entity_poly.pdbx_seq_one_letter_code
_entity_poly.pdbx_strand_id
1 'polypeptide(L)'
;MISSVIKRNGKIVDFDKSRIEEAIFKANKDVQGRQKASIQLTKEIAKSIQEYDKTKMNVEDIQDMVEKKLMEADKYDLAKAYILYREKRAMVRQSNTTDLSIKELIDGTNDYWNTENSNKNARVVTTQRDYLAGITSTDITRRFLLPEDVVRAHDEGILHFHDADYFAQKTLNNCCLINLNDMLQNGTVINGVMIEKPHRFITAATIATQIILGVSSSQYGGCTITLSHLAPFVRDSYNKFLKKYIDWGFDKEKAEECALKDTRKEVADGVQTFNYQVNSMTNTNGQAPFLSVCMYLGETDEYKDELAMIIEEFLNQRILGFKNEKGVYITPAFPKLLYVLEEDNINKNGKYYYLTELAAKCTAKRMVPDYISEKIIKANKINQYGDGDCYPCMGCRSFLTPWRTKGNPSKALDYEEGKGKYYGRFNIGVVTINLPDIALSSGKDFDEFWKTFDERLELCHKALQARYNRMKLITSDAAPLLWQNGAFARLDKGESIEPLLKGGYCTLSLGYAGLYECVKYMTGESHTQEGLPKEFALKVMQHLNDACNKWKTEEDIDYSVYGSPIESTTYKFAKCLKSRFGEVEGITDRDYITNSYHVPVFEEIDAFSKLKLESEFQRLSPRWCDIICRDPKSTK
;
A
#
# COMPACT_ATOMS: atom_id res chain seq x y z
N MET A 1 5.13 -44.07 -23.94
CA MET A 1 4.28 -43.65 -22.80
C MET A 1 4.64 -42.21 -22.43
N ILE A 2 3.65 -41.32 -22.33
CA ILE A 2 3.88 -39.89 -22.06
C ILE A 2 4.29 -39.73 -20.58
N SER A 3 5.48 -39.16 -20.33
CA SER A 3 6.00 -38.85 -18.99
C SER A 3 6.01 -37.36 -18.69
N SER A 4 6.00 -36.50 -19.70
CA SER A 4 6.04 -35.05 -19.52
C SER A 4 5.19 -34.29 -20.53
N VAL A 5 4.69 -33.12 -20.10
CA VAL A 5 3.83 -32.24 -20.89
C VAL A 5 4.49 -30.88 -21.06
N ILE A 6 4.50 -30.41 -22.30
CA ILE A 6 4.88 -29.02 -22.60
C ILE A 6 3.62 -28.17 -22.45
N LYS A 7 3.60 -27.30 -21.40
CA LYS A 7 2.54 -26.32 -21.23
C LYS A 7 2.61 -25.24 -22.33
N ARG A 8 1.51 -24.47 -22.52
CA ARG A 8 1.42 -23.36 -23.49
C ARG A 8 2.51 -22.29 -23.34
N ASN A 9 3.05 -22.13 -22.15
CA ASN A 9 4.15 -21.19 -21.84
C ASN A 9 5.56 -21.82 -22.05
N GLY A 10 5.65 -22.98 -22.67
CA GLY A 10 6.90 -23.69 -22.88
C GLY A 10 7.45 -24.47 -21.69
N LYS A 11 6.86 -24.32 -20.49
CA LYS A 11 7.30 -25.06 -19.29
C LYS A 11 6.98 -26.55 -19.43
N ILE A 12 7.97 -27.39 -19.11
CA ILE A 12 7.82 -28.84 -19.09
C ILE A 12 7.46 -29.25 -17.65
N VAL A 13 6.41 -30.05 -17.53
CA VAL A 13 5.93 -30.61 -16.26
C VAL A 13 5.67 -32.11 -16.43
N ASP A 14 5.64 -32.85 -15.33
CA ASP A 14 5.29 -34.26 -15.34
C ASP A 14 3.86 -34.47 -15.84
N PHE A 15 3.63 -35.58 -16.53
CA PHE A 15 2.30 -35.93 -16.99
C PHE A 15 1.44 -36.39 -15.81
N ASP A 16 0.29 -35.74 -15.65
CA ASP A 16 -0.68 -36.03 -14.60
C ASP A 16 -2.04 -36.35 -15.24
N LYS A 17 -2.39 -37.66 -15.27
CA LYS A 17 -3.65 -38.13 -15.85
C LYS A 17 -4.89 -37.61 -15.11
N SER A 18 -4.79 -37.26 -13.81
CA SER A 18 -5.91 -36.77 -13.05
C SER A 18 -6.47 -35.47 -13.64
N ARG A 19 -5.63 -34.66 -14.28
CA ARG A 19 -6.05 -33.42 -14.94
C ARG A 19 -6.94 -33.68 -16.17
N ILE A 20 -6.73 -34.78 -16.88
CA ILE A 20 -7.62 -35.20 -17.98
C ILE A 20 -8.96 -35.64 -17.39
N GLU A 21 -8.91 -36.48 -16.35
CA GLU A 21 -10.10 -36.97 -15.65
C GLU A 21 -10.96 -35.82 -15.13
N GLU A 22 -10.36 -34.84 -14.48
CA GLU A 22 -11.05 -33.64 -13.98
C GLU A 22 -11.67 -32.80 -15.12
N ALA A 23 -10.97 -32.63 -16.23
CA ALA A 23 -11.46 -31.85 -17.35
C ALA A 23 -12.70 -32.51 -18.00
N ILE A 24 -12.68 -33.82 -18.18
CA ILE A 24 -13.83 -34.59 -18.68
C ILE A 24 -14.98 -34.52 -17.63
N PHE A 25 -14.67 -34.64 -16.35
CA PHE A 25 -15.68 -34.58 -15.29
C PHE A 25 -16.37 -33.19 -15.23
N LYS A 26 -15.62 -32.11 -15.44
CA LYS A 26 -16.19 -30.75 -15.53
C LYS A 26 -17.13 -30.61 -16.73
N ALA A 27 -16.73 -31.11 -17.90
CA ALA A 27 -17.59 -31.11 -19.09
C ALA A 27 -18.85 -31.99 -18.91
N ASN A 28 -18.76 -33.09 -18.15
CA ASN A 28 -19.91 -33.95 -17.84
C ASN A 28 -21.05 -33.24 -17.09
N LYS A 29 -20.79 -32.11 -16.43
CA LYS A 29 -21.84 -31.35 -15.71
C LYS A 29 -22.85 -30.74 -16.69
N ASP A 30 -22.41 -30.41 -17.88
CA ASP A 30 -23.21 -29.72 -18.91
C ASP A 30 -23.96 -30.70 -19.86
N VAL A 31 -23.87 -32.02 -19.59
CA VAL A 31 -24.44 -33.07 -20.42
C VAL A 31 -25.38 -33.96 -19.62
N GLN A 32 -26.38 -34.59 -20.28
CA GLN A 32 -27.35 -35.45 -19.61
C GLN A 32 -27.43 -36.86 -20.20
N GLY A 33 -27.92 -37.81 -19.43
CA GLY A 33 -28.25 -39.14 -19.85
C GLY A 33 -27.08 -39.97 -20.40
N ARG A 34 -27.31 -40.70 -21.49
CA ARG A 34 -26.34 -41.61 -22.12
C ARG A 34 -25.09 -40.93 -22.67
N GLN A 35 -25.13 -39.63 -22.87
CA GLN A 35 -23.99 -38.86 -23.37
C GLN A 35 -22.96 -38.51 -22.28
N LYS A 36 -23.24 -38.73 -21.01
CA LYS A 36 -22.23 -38.63 -19.92
C LYS A 36 -21.21 -39.76 -20.04
N ALA A 37 -19.95 -39.41 -19.80
CA ALA A 37 -18.91 -40.44 -19.63
C ALA A 37 -19.01 -41.03 -18.19
N SER A 38 -18.93 -42.32 -18.08
CA SER A 38 -18.75 -42.99 -16.80
C SER A 38 -17.36 -42.73 -16.23
N ILE A 39 -17.19 -42.93 -14.92
CA ILE A 39 -15.88 -42.87 -14.28
C ILE A 39 -14.89 -43.83 -14.93
N GLN A 40 -15.36 -45.02 -15.28
CA GLN A 40 -14.54 -46.03 -15.94
C GLN A 40 -14.05 -45.57 -17.33
N LEU A 41 -14.96 -45.06 -18.19
CA LEU A 41 -14.60 -44.53 -19.51
C LEU A 41 -13.63 -43.34 -19.39
N THR A 42 -13.84 -42.46 -18.42
CA THR A 42 -12.94 -41.33 -18.19
C THR A 42 -11.52 -41.79 -17.86
N LYS A 43 -11.38 -42.79 -16.99
CA LYS A 43 -10.08 -43.39 -16.64
C LYS A 43 -9.43 -44.13 -17.81
N GLU A 44 -10.22 -44.84 -18.63
CA GLU A 44 -9.75 -45.52 -19.83
C GLU A 44 -9.20 -44.52 -20.86
N ILE A 45 -9.89 -43.41 -21.10
CA ILE A 45 -9.43 -42.33 -21.96
C ILE A 45 -8.11 -41.75 -21.44
N ALA A 46 -8.04 -41.39 -20.16
CA ALA A 46 -6.84 -40.82 -19.57
C ALA A 46 -5.65 -41.80 -19.65
N LYS A 47 -5.88 -43.08 -19.42
CA LYS A 47 -4.88 -44.15 -19.54
C LYS A 47 -4.41 -44.34 -20.98
N SER A 48 -5.31 -44.40 -21.95
CA SER A 48 -4.97 -44.56 -23.38
C SER A 48 -4.11 -43.42 -23.91
N ILE A 49 -4.35 -42.19 -23.40
CA ILE A 49 -3.53 -41.03 -23.74
C ILE A 49 -2.14 -41.15 -23.11
N GLN A 50 -2.05 -41.58 -21.85
CA GLN A 50 -0.76 -41.81 -21.18
C GLN A 50 0.11 -42.87 -21.91
N GLU A 51 -0.52 -43.91 -22.43
CA GLU A 51 0.14 -45.02 -23.13
C GLU A 51 0.57 -44.70 -24.58
N TYR A 52 0.27 -43.46 -25.04
CA TYR A 52 0.67 -43.06 -26.41
C TYR A 52 2.20 -43.08 -26.59
N ASP A 53 2.64 -43.47 -27.81
CA ASP A 53 4.05 -43.68 -28.09
C ASP A 53 4.86 -42.40 -28.32
N LYS A 54 4.86 -41.56 -27.30
CA LYS A 54 5.71 -40.37 -27.16
C LYS A 54 6.05 -40.16 -25.70
N THR A 55 7.26 -39.77 -25.40
CA THR A 55 7.69 -39.43 -24.01
C THR A 55 7.29 -38.01 -23.59
N LYS A 56 7.14 -37.12 -24.59
CA LYS A 56 6.84 -35.71 -24.37
C LYS A 56 5.80 -35.21 -25.36
N MET A 57 4.82 -34.45 -24.91
CA MET A 57 3.70 -33.97 -25.74
C MET A 57 3.22 -32.59 -25.36
N ASN A 58 2.73 -31.77 -26.32
CA ASN A 58 2.12 -30.48 -26.03
C ASN A 58 0.74 -30.68 -25.40
N VAL A 59 0.37 -29.77 -24.52
CA VAL A 59 -0.94 -29.79 -23.86
C VAL A 59 -2.11 -29.68 -24.84
N GLU A 60 -1.94 -28.97 -25.95
CA GLU A 60 -2.97 -28.89 -27.00
C GLU A 60 -3.19 -30.21 -27.69
N ASP A 61 -2.11 -30.90 -28.09
CA ASP A 61 -2.19 -32.23 -28.72
C ASP A 61 -2.91 -33.24 -27.80
N ILE A 62 -2.65 -33.16 -26.48
CA ILE A 62 -3.33 -34.01 -25.48
C ILE A 62 -4.83 -33.69 -25.45
N GLN A 63 -5.23 -32.43 -25.52
CA GLN A 63 -6.63 -32.04 -25.53
C GLN A 63 -7.35 -32.49 -26.79
N ASP A 64 -6.71 -32.35 -27.95
CA ASP A 64 -7.24 -32.85 -29.22
C ASP A 64 -7.44 -34.37 -29.18
N MET A 65 -6.53 -35.10 -28.53
CA MET A 65 -6.69 -36.56 -28.31
C MET A 65 -7.89 -36.86 -27.39
N VAL A 66 -8.12 -36.06 -26.33
CA VAL A 66 -9.30 -36.24 -25.46
C VAL A 66 -10.59 -36.05 -26.27
N GLU A 67 -10.68 -35.00 -27.08
CA GLU A 67 -11.84 -34.73 -27.94
C GLU A 67 -12.11 -35.92 -28.91
N LYS A 68 -11.05 -36.38 -29.58
CA LYS A 68 -11.15 -37.53 -30.50
C LYS A 68 -11.60 -38.78 -29.77
N LYS A 69 -11.04 -39.09 -28.60
CA LYS A 69 -11.41 -40.27 -27.80
C LYS A 69 -12.85 -40.24 -27.29
N LEU A 70 -13.37 -39.04 -26.94
CA LEU A 70 -14.78 -38.88 -26.60
C LEU A 70 -15.71 -39.10 -27.78
N MET A 71 -15.32 -38.68 -28.99
CA MET A 71 -16.05 -38.93 -30.21
C MET A 71 -16.03 -40.43 -30.61
N GLU A 72 -14.86 -41.10 -30.52
CA GLU A 72 -14.70 -42.54 -30.76
C GLU A 72 -15.54 -43.38 -29.77
N ALA A 73 -15.85 -42.88 -28.61
CA ALA A 73 -16.73 -43.49 -27.60
C ALA A 73 -18.23 -43.13 -27.76
N ASP A 74 -18.65 -42.54 -28.88
CA ASP A 74 -20.01 -42.10 -29.18
C ASP A 74 -20.57 -41.08 -28.15
N LYS A 75 -19.68 -40.31 -27.52
CA LYS A 75 -20.03 -39.26 -26.54
C LYS A 75 -20.01 -37.86 -27.19
N TYR A 76 -20.78 -37.70 -28.27
CA TYR A 76 -20.74 -36.48 -29.09
C TYR A 76 -21.13 -35.21 -28.35
N ASP A 77 -22.19 -35.27 -27.51
CA ASP A 77 -22.61 -34.09 -26.71
C ASP A 77 -21.55 -33.71 -25.66
N LEU A 78 -20.89 -34.74 -25.08
CA LEU A 78 -19.81 -34.51 -24.13
C LEU A 78 -18.56 -33.96 -24.83
N ALA A 79 -18.21 -34.48 -26.02
CA ALA A 79 -17.12 -33.93 -26.82
C ALA A 79 -17.39 -32.47 -27.18
N LYS A 80 -18.62 -32.14 -27.60
CA LYS A 80 -19.05 -30.77 -27.87
C LYS A 80 -18.95 -29.88 -26.60
N ALA A 81 -19.44 -30.35 -25.44
CA ALA A 81 -19.33 -29.63 -24.18
C ALA A 81 -17.87 -29.42 -23.78
N TYR A 82 -16.99 -30.41 -23.99
CA TYR A 82 -15.56 -30.32 -23.74
C TYR A 82 -14.87 -29.29 -24.65
N ILE A 83 -15.19 -29.28 -25.95
CA ILE A 83 -14.68 -28.30 -26.92
C ILE A 83 -15.13 -26.88 -26.52
N LEU A 84 -16.44 -26.68 -26.22
CA LEU A 84 -16.97 -25.39 -25.79
C LEU A 84 -16.34 -24.93 -24.46
N TYR A 85 -16.14 -25.85 -23.52
CA TYR A 85 -15.44 -25.55 -22.27
C TYR A 85 -13.98 -25.11 -22.52
N ARG A 86 -13.28 -25.82 -23.41
CA ARG A 86 -11.92 -25.49 -23.84
C ARG A 86 -11.87 -24.11 -24.50
N GLU A 87 -12.80 -23.84 -25.41
CA GLU A 87 -12.91 -22.56 -26.12
C GLU A 87 -13.24 -21.42 -25.15
N LYS A 88 -14.22 -21.61 -24.25
CA LYS A 88 -14.54 -20.65 -23.19
C LYS A 88 -13.34 -20.35 -22.31
N ARG A 89 -12.56 -21.39 -21.97
CA ARG A 89 -11.30 -21.23 -21.25
C ARG A 89 -10.22 -20.53 -22.08
N ALA A 90 -10.20 -20.74 -23.39
CA ALA A 90 -9.30 -20.03 -24.30
C ALA A 90 -9.70 -18.55 -24.43
N MET A 91 -10.99 -18.25 -24.57
CA MET A 91 -11.51 -16.88 -24.58
C MET A 91 -11.23 -16.15 -23.27
N VAL A 92 -11.45 -16.79 -22.10
CA VAL A 92 -11.09 -16.23 -20.79
C VAL A 92 -9.59 -15.96 -20.68
N ARG A 93 -8.76 -16.83 -21.24
CA ARG A 93 -7.31 -16.61 -21.30
C ARG A 93 -6.94 -15.47 -22.27
N GLN A 94 -7.60 -15.39 -23.43
CA GLN A 94 -7.41 -14.30 -24.38
C GLN A 94 -7.88 -12.96 -23.82
N SER A 95 -9.02 -12.94 -23.11
CA SER A 95 -9.50 -11.74 -22.41
C SER A 95 -8.59 -11.29 -21.26
N ASN A 96 -7.78 -12.19 -20.72
CA ASN A 96 -6.77 -11.90 -19.70
C ASN A 96 -5.34 -11.87 -20.29
N THR A 97 -5.18 -11.78 -21.61
CA THR A 97 -3.84 -11.67 -22.21
C THR A 97 -3.33 -10.24 -22.14
N THR A 98 -2.03 -10.12 -21.99
CA THR A 98 -1.32 -8.85 -22.06
C THR A 98 -1.65 -8.09 -23.34
N ASP A 99 -1.74 -8.77 -24.47
CA ASP A 99 -2.01 -8.19 -25.79
C ASP A 99 -3.40 -7.55 -25.88
N LEU A 100 -4.42 -8.20 -25.33
CA LEU A 100 -5.78 -7.64 -25.31
C LEU A 100 -5.87 -6.42 -24.40
N SER A 101 -5.30 -6.51 -23.21
CA SER A 101 -5.26 -5.38 -22.26
C SER A 101 -4.49 -4.17 -22.83
N ILE A 102 -3.40 -4.42 -23.55
CA ILE A 102 -2.66 -3.38 -24.28
C ILE A 102 -3.53 -2.77 -25.38
N LYS A 103 -4.22 -3.62 -26.16
CA LYS A 103 -5.11 -3.15 -27.23
C LYS A 103 -6.25 -2.28 -26.68
N GLU A 104 -6.93 -2.75 -25.62
CA GLU A 104 -8.00 -1.98 -24.96
C GLU A 104 -7.49 -0.62 -24.42
N LEU A 105 -6.26 -0.58 -23.90
CA LEU A 105 -5.64 0.67 -23.47
C LEU A 105 -5.37 1.62 -24.65
N ILE A 106 -4.84 1.10 -25.78
CA ILE A 106 -4.53 1.87 -26.98
C ILE A 106 -5.83 2.39 -27.63
N ASP A 107 -6.85 1.54 -27.71
CA ASP A 107 -8.15 1.86 -28.30
C ASP A 107 -8.99 2.79 -27.39
N GLY A 108 -8.59 2.98 -26.13
CA GLY A 108 -9.33 3.78 -25.14
C GLY A 108 -10.69 3.17 -24.78
N THR A 109 -10.88 1.86 -24.95
CA THR A 109 -12.13 1.14 -24.76
C THR A 109 -12.32 0.60 -23.34
N ASN A 110 -11.28 0.66 -22.50
CA ASN A 110 -11.32 0.20 -21.11
C ASN A 110 -11.58 1.36 -20.15
N ASP A 111 -12.80 1.49 -19.65
CA ASP A 111 -13.18 2.54 -18.70
C ASP A 111 -12.42 2.44 -17.36
N TYR A 112 -12.02 1.22 -16.95
CA TYR A 112 -11.24 1.01 -15.73
C TYR A 112 -9.93 1.80 -15.74
N TRP A 113 -9.18 1.77 -16.86
CA TRP A 113 -7.94 2.52 -17.01
C TRP A 113 -8.12 4.04 -17.02
N ASN A 114 -9.32 4.50 -17.40
CA ASN A 114 -9.66 5.91 -17.42
C ASN A 114 -10.04 6.48 -16.04
N THR A 115 -10.43 5.63 -15.09
CA THR A 115 -11.01 6.04 -13.79
C THR A 115 -10.26 5.54 -12.57
N GLU A 116 -9.28 4.64 -12.73
CA GLU A 116 -8.68 3.87 -11.64
C GLU A 116 -8.00 4.71 -10.56
N ASN A 117 -7.46 5.87 -10.89
CA ASN A 117 -6.67 6.62 -9.92
C ASN A 117 -6.91 8.12 -9.99
N SER A 118 -7.43 8.70 -8.90
CA SER A 118 -7.77 10.12 -8.80
C SER A 118 -6.58 11.07 -8.94
N ASN A 119 -5.34 10.59 -8.78
CA ASN A 119 -4.12 11.38 -8.95
C ASN A 119 -3.40 11.12 -10.27
N LYS A 120 -3.97 10.30 -11.16
CA LYS A 120 -3.48 10.05 -12.52
C LYS A 120 -4.51 10.53 -13.56
N ASN A 121 -4.02 11.10 -14.64
CA ASN A 121 -4.84 11.38 -15.82
C ASN A 121 -4.48 10.39 -16.93
N ALA A 122 -5.35 9.44 -17.21
CA ALA A 122 -5.13 8.39 -18.22
C ALA A 122 -4.87 8.91 -19.64
N ARG A 123 -5.27 10.14 -19.95
CA ARG A 123 -5.06 10.77 -21.26
C ARG A 123 -3.64 11.31 -21.45
N VAL A 124 -2.87 11.42 -20.39
CA VAL A 124 -1.48 11.91 -20.43
C VAL A 124 -0.56 10.80 -20.89
N VAL A 125 0.33 11.08 -21.84
CA VAL A 125 1.24 10.09 -22.44
C VAL A 125 2.10 9.35 -21.40
N THR A 126 2.59 10.04 -20.38
CA THR A 126 3.37 9.43 -19.29
C THR A 126 2.55 8.40 -18.54
N THR A 127 1.28 8.67 -18.25
CA THR A 127 0.36 7.72 -17.60
C THR A 127 0.07 6.51 -18.49
N GLN A 128 -0.14 6.71 -19.79
CA GLN A 128 -0.34 5.60 -20.74
C GLN A 128 0.90 4.69 -20.81
N ARG A 129 2.11 5.27 -20.81
CA ARG A 129 3.35 4.50 -20.76
C ARG A 129 3.49 3.70 -19.46
N ASP A 130 3.10 4.27 -18.34
CA ASP A 130 3.09 3.60 -17.04
C ASP A 130 2.09 2.43 -17.03
N TYR A 131 0.90 2.61 -17.59
CA TYR A 131 -0.08 1.52 -17.73
C TYR A 131 0.42 0.39 -18.63
N LEU A 132 1.07 0.68 -19.75
CA LEU A 132 1.69 -0.34 -20.60
C LEU A 132 2.77 -1.12 -19.84
N ALA A 133 3.62 -0.42 -19.09
CA ALA A 133 4.62 -1.04 -18.23
C ALA A 133 3.96 -1.89 -17.13
N GLY A 134 2.88 -1.42 -16.52
CA GLY A 134 2.11 -2.11 -15.49
C GLY A 134 1.47 -3.41 -15.99
N ILE A 135 0.84 -3.40 -17.17
CA ILE A 135 0.28 -4.61 -17.82
C ILE A 135 1.38 -5.66 -18.02
N THR A 136 2.52 -5.24 -18.58
CA THR A 136 3.65 -6.14 -18.81
C THR A 136 4.24 -6.65 -17.49
N SER A 137 4.40 -5.78 -16.49
CA SER A 137 4.88 -6.16 -15.16
C SER A 137 3.96 -7.18 -14.50
N THR A 138 2.65 -6.96 -14.54
CA THR A 138 1.65 -7.88 -13.98
C THR A 138 1.75 -9.27 -14.61
N ASP A 139 1.85 -9.34 -15.92
CA ASP A 139 1.97 -10.62 -16.66
C ASP A 139 3.27 -11.36 -16.27
N ILE A 140 4.40 -10.66 -16.25
CA ILE A 140 5.70 -11.23 -15.85
C ILE A 140 5.65 -11.67 -14.38
N THR A 141 5.09 -10.85 -13.49
CA THR A 141 4.94 -11.14 -12.06
C THR A 141 4.19 -12.46 -11.85
N ARG A 142 3.06 -12.63 -12.53
CA ARG A 142 2.21 -13.81 -12.41
C ARG A 142 2.83 -15.08 -12.99
N ARG A 143 3.55 -14.96 -14.10
CA ARG A 143 4.11 -16.13 -14.81
C ARG A 143 5.46 -16.59 -14.27
N PHE A 144 6.28 -15.67 -13.77
CA PHE A 144 7.68 -15.97 -13.50
C PHE A 144 8.17 -15.61 -12.09
N LEU A 145 7.54 -14.64 -11.42
CA LEU A 145 8.09 -14.07 -10.19
C LEU A 145 7.37 -14.55 -8.93
N LEU A 146 6.09 -14.91 -9.03
CA LEU A 146 5.32 -15.42 -7.89
C LEU A 146 5.16 -16.94 -7.96
N PRO A 147 5.10 -17.62 -6.80
CA PRO A 147 4.72 -19.03 -6.72
C PRO A 147 3.32 -19.27 -7.30
N GLU A 148 3.12 -20.41 -7.99
CA GLU A 148 1.86 -20.75 -8.68
C GLU A 148 0.64 -20.77 -7.72
N ASP A 149 0.83 -21.25 -6.50
CA ASP A 149 -0.20 -21.29 -5.46
C ASP A 149 -0.61 -19.89 -4.97
N VAL A 150 0.36 -18.96 -4.83
CA VAL A 150 0.08 -17.55 -4.51
C VAL A 150 -0.69 -16.87 -5.64
N VAL A 151 -0.31 -17.11 -6.90
CA VAL A 151 -1.05 -16.56 -8.06
C VAL A 151 -2.48 -17.09 -8.09
N ARG A 152 -2.68 -18.39 -7.85
CA ARG A 152 -4.01 -18.98 -7.79
C ARG A 152 -4.84 -18.40 -6.65
N ALA A 153 -4.26 -18.27 -5.44
CA ALA A 153 -4.92 -17.68 -4.30
C ALA A 153 -5.31 -16.20 -4.54
N HIS A 154 -4.46 -15.46 -5.27
CA HIS A 154 -4.77 -14.09 -5.68
C HIS A 154 -5.96 -14.03 -6.67
N ASP A 155 -6.02 -14.97 -7.63
CA ASP A 155 -7.09 -15.02 -8.64
C ASP A 155 -8.43 -15.47 -8.05
N GLU A 156 -8.39 -16.39 -7.09
CA GLU A 156 -9.55 -16.89 -6.37
C GLU A 156 -10.05 -15.90 -5.29
N GLY A 157 -9.29 -14.82 -5.04
CA GLY A 157 -9.63 -13.81 -4.03
C GLY A 157 -9.46 -14.29 -2.58
N ILE A 158 -8.62 -15.30 -2.35
CA ILE A 158 -8.21 -15.78 -1.03
C ILE A 158 -7.29 -14.75 -0.37
N LEU A 159 -6.39 -14.22 -1.16
CA LEU A 159 -5.52 -13.10 -0.81
C LEU A 159 -5.44 -12.08 -1.96
N HIS A 160 -4.93 -10.90 -1.67
CA HIS A 160 -4.55 -9.92 -2.69
C HIS A 160 -3.08 -9.58 -2.56
N PHE A 161 -2.31 -9.89 -3.60
CA PHE A 161 -0.95 -9.41 -3.77
C PHE A 161 -1.01 -8.03 -4.41
N HIS A 162 -0.73 -6.98 -3.62
CA HIS A 162 -0.80 -5.60 -4.10
C HIS A 162 0.29 -5.29 -5.11
N ASP A 163 0.04 -4.33 -5.99
CA ASP A 163 1.04 -3.68 -6.85
C ASP A 163 1.85 -4.66 -7.72
N ALA A 164 1.19 -5.70 -8.26
CA ALA A 164 1.81 -6.64 -9.20
C ALA A 164 2.27 -5.94 -10.49
N ASP A 165 1.64 -4.82 -10.81
CA ASP A 165 1.96 -3.91 -11.93
C ASP A 165 3.31 -3.20 -11.77
N TYR A 166 3.86 -3.14 -10.55
CA TYR A 166 5.20 -2.61 -10.28
C TYR A 166 6.22 -3.67 -9.86
N PHE A 167 5.79 -4.88 -9.55
CA PHE A 167 6.64 -5.90 -8.92
C PHE A 167 7.74 -6.46 -9.83
N ALA A 168 7.60 -6.37 -11.16
CA ALA A 168 8.64 -6.81 -12.10
C ALA A 168 9.86 -5.88 -12.12
N GLN A 169 9.69 -4.60 -11.82
CA GLN A 169 10.80 -3.64 -11.73
C GLN A 169 11.64 -3.92 -10.47
N LYS A 170 12.91 -3.49 -10.51
CA LYS A 170 13.79 -3.54 -9.34
C LYS A 170 13.61 -2.26 -8.52
N THR A 171 13.65 -2.36 -7.18
CA THR A 171 13.66 -1.23 -6.24
C THR A 171 12.39 -0.41 -6.08
N LEU A 172 11.23 -0.94 -6.38
CA LEU A 172 9.99 -0.23 -6.10
C LEU A 172 9.48 -0.58 -4.71
N ASN A 173 9.60 0.39 -3.79
CA ASN A 173 9.04 0.33 -2.46
C ASN A 173 7.59 0.82 -2.48
N ASN A 174 6.79 0.38 -1.51
CA ASN A 174 5.42 0.86 -1.36
C ASN A 174 5.40 2.29 -0.81
N CYS A 175 5.87 2.51 0.42
CA CYS A 175 5.82 3.81 1.10
C CYS A 175 7.09 4.08 1.89
N CYS A 176 7.36 5.35 2.20
CA CYS A 176 8.55 5.75 2.95
C CYS A 176 8.36 7.03 3.78
N LEU A 177 9.28 7.23 4.73
CA LEU A 177 9.56 8.51 5.36
C LEU A 177 10.87 9.06 4.77
N ILE A 178 10.80 10.16 4.04
CA ILE A 178 12.00 10.74 3.40
C ILE A 178 12.88 11.41 4.44
N ASN A 179 14.17 11.13 4.43
CA ASN A 179 15.14 11.79 5.30
C ASN A 179 15.61 13.13 4.72
N LEU A 180 14.73 14.12 4.72
CA LEU A 180 15.09 15.47 4.25
C LEU A 180 16.15 16.12 5.13
N ASN A 181 16.24 15.79 6.43
CA ASN A 181 17.25 16.37 7.30
C ASN A 181 18.66 16.05 6.81
N ASP A 182 18.94 14.77 6.60
CA ASP A 182 20.25 14.36 6.06
C ASP A 182 20.53 14.99 4.70
N MET A 183 19.55 14.98 3.77
CA MET A 183 19.74 15.48 2.42
C MET A 183 19.97 16.99 2.36
N LEU A 184 19.25 17.78 3.16
CA LEU A 184 19.34 19.24 3.17
C LEU A 184 20.52 19.76 3.97
N GLN A 185 20.87 19.10 5.09
CA GLN A 185 21.98 19.55 5.93
C GLN A 185 23.34 19.14 5.37
N ASN A 186 23.44 17.99 4.71
CA ASN A 186 24.70 17.41 4.22
C ASN A 186 24.84 17.43 2.69
N GLY A 187 23.84 17.98 2.00
CA GLY A 187 23.77 17.95 0.55
C GLY A 187 23.31 16.61 -0.02
N THR A 188 22.95 16.60 -1.29
CA THR A 188 22.48 15.42 -2.00
C THR A 188 22.80 15.50 -3.49
N VAL A 189 22.64 14.39 -4.22
CA VAL A 189 22.81 14.38 -5.67
C VAL A 189 21.47 14.01 -6.33
N ILE A 190 21.01 14.85 -7.24
CA ILE A 190 19.81 14.62 -8.05
C ILE A 190 20.21 14.61 -9.52
N ASN A 191 19.98 13.49 -10.20
CA ASN A 191 20.31 13.31 -11.62
C ASN A 191 21.77 13.70 -11.98
N GLY A 192 22.72 13.37 -11.08
CA GLY A 192 24.14 13.66 -11.28
C GLY A 192 24.57 15.09 -10.94
N VAL A 193 23.64 15.92 -10.46
CA VAL A 193 23.93 17.30 -10.05
C VAL A 193 24.01 17.35 -8.52
N MET A 194 25.14 17.87 -8.00
CA MET A 194 25.32 18.11 -6.59
C MET A 194 24.45 19.27 -6.12
N ILE A 195 23.64 19.04 -5.14
CA ILE A 195 22.81 20.04 -4.48
C ILE A 195 23.40 20.27 -3.09
N GLU A 196 24.00 21.42 -2.88
CA GLU A 196 24.60 21.83 -1.61
C GLU A 196 23.53 22.22 -0.58
N LYS A 197 23.94 22.32 0.69
CA LYS A 197 23.08 22.80 1.79
C LYS A 197 22.47 24.15 1.45
N PRO A 198 21.14 24.30 1.44
CA PRO A 198 20.50 25.61 1.27
C PRO A 198 20.75 26.53 2.48
N HIS A 199 20.71 27.83 2.23
CA HIS A 199 20.92 28.87 3.26
C HIS A 199 19.69 29.78 3.42
N ARG A 200 18.54 29.34 2.93
CA ARG A 200 17.25 30.08 3.05
C ARG A 200 16.09 29.09 2.97
N PHE A 201 15.00 29.45 3.66
CA PHE A 201 13.78 28.62 3.68
C PHE A 201 13.20 28.37 2.28
N ILE A 202 13.04 29.39 1.44
CA ILE A 202 12.47 29.24 0.11
C ILE A 202 13.30 28.30 -0.78
N THR A 203 14.62 28.34 -0.64
CA THR A 203 15.52 27.43 -1.37
C THR A 203 15.38 26.00 -0.85
N ALA A 204 15.34 25.82 0.48
CA ALA A 204 15.15 24.50 1.10
C ALA A 204 13.78 23.89 0.71
N ALA A 205 12.72 24.67 0.72
CA ALA A 205 11.39 24.25 0.28
C ALA A 205 11.37 23.82 -1.20
N THR A 206 12.06 24.57 -2.08
CA THR A 206 12.18 24.22 -3.51
C THR A 206 12.98 22.92 -3.71
N ILE A 207 14.12 22.76 -3.03
CA ILE A 207 14.92 21.52 -3.09
C ILE A 207 14.12 20.33 -2.55
N ALA A 208 13.37 20.53 -1.47
CA ALA A 208 12.51 19.48 -0.91
C ALA A 208 11.50 18.96 -1.93
N THR A 209 10.88 19.84 -2.75
CA THR A 209 9.96 19.38 -3.81
C THR A 209 10.65 18.60 -4.92
N GLN A 210 11.89 18.95 -5.27
CA GLN A 210 12.68 18.17 -6.23
C GLN A 210 13.03 16.77 -5.68
N ILE A 211 13.41 16.69 -4.39
CA ILE A 211 13.66 15.42 -3.70
C ILE A 211 12.39 14.56 -3.71
N ILE A 212 11.25 15.14 -3.31
CA ILE A 212 9.95 14.46 -3.28
C ILE A 212 9.60 13.91 -4.67
N LEU A 213 9.79 14.69 -5.72
CA LEU A 213 9.53 14.25 -7.09
C LEU A 213 10.44 13.09 -7.50
N GLY A 214 11.73 13.16 -7.18
CA GLY A 214 12.70 12.11 -7.46
C GLY A 214 12.40 10.81 -6.69
N VAL A 215 12.05 10.91 -5.40
CA VAL A 215 11.64 9.76 -4.59
C VAL A 215 10.34 9.16 -5.12
N SER A 216 9.31 9.96 -5.40
CA SER A 216 8.03 9.48 -5.94
C SER A 216 8.14 8.88 -7.34
N SER A 217 9.21 9.21 -8.08
CA SER A 217 9.55 8.57 -9.37
C SER A 217 10.26 7.22 -9.21
N SER A 218 10.76 6.93 -7.99
CA SER A 218 11.52 5.72 -7.67
C SER A 218 10.75 4.75 -6.78
N GLN A 219 9.48 5.00 -6.51
CA GLN A 219 8.57 4.14 -5.76
C GLN A 219 7.13 4.29 -6.28
N TYR A 220 6.21 3.39 -5.89
CA TYR A 220 4.83 3.42 -6.38
C TYR A 220 3.81 3.91 -5.33
N GLY A 221 4.16 3.92 -4.06
CA GLY A 221 3.27 4.37 -2.99
C GLY A 221 3.58 5.78 -2.49
N GLY A 222 3.07 6.10 -1.32
CA GLY A 222 3.18 7.43 -0.73
C GLY A 222 4.52 7.70 -0.06
N CYS A 223 4.89 8.96 -0.01
CA CYS A 223 6.03 9.43 0.77
C CYS A 223 5.56 10.47 1.79
N THR A 224 6.24 10.51 2.94
CA THR A 224 5.95 11.50 3.99
C THR A 224 7.22 12.26 4.33
N ILE A 225 7.07 13.56 4.51
CA ILE A 225 8.08 14.45 5.07
C ILE A 225 7.58 15.06 6.37
N THR A 226 8.50 15.59 7.17
CA THR A 226 8.15 16.43 8.32
C THR A 226 8.60 17.87 8.07
N LEU A 227 7.82 18.82 8.55
CA LEU A 227 8.16 20.25 8.46
C LEU A 227 9.30 20.64 9.40
N SER A 228 9.58 19.84 10.43
CA SER A 228 10.71 20.08 11.34
C SER A 228 12.05 20.11 10.61
N HIS A 229 12.21 19.31 9.54
CA HIS A 229 13.41 19.29 8.72
C HIS A 229 13.62 20.59 7.90
N LEU A 230 12.58 21.42 7.76
CA LEU A 230 12.65 22.71 7.06
C LEU A 230 12.83 23.89 8.03
N ALA A 231 12.51 23.69 9.32
CA ALA A 231 12.53 24.75 10.32
C ALA A 231 13.90 25.44 10.52
N PRO A 232 15.06 24.74 10.51
CA PRO A 232 16.36 25.36 10.60
C PRO A 232 16.61 26.45 9.55
N PHE A 233 16.09 26.25 8.34
CA PHE A 233 16.27 27.19 7.21
C PHE A 233 15.42 28.46 7.36
N VAL A 234 14.37 28.46 8.18
CA VAL A 234 13.66 29.66 8.59
C VAL A 234 14.53 30.52 9.50
N ARG A 235 15.25 29.89 10.45
CA ARG A 235 16.24 30.55 11.29
C ARG A 235 17.36 31.15 10.46
N ASP A 236 17.87 30.41 9.47
CA ASP A 236 18.92 30.90 8.55
C ASP A 236 18.43 32.13 7.76
N SER A 237 17.19 32.10 7.28
CA SER A 237 16.58 33.26 6.60
C SER A 237 16.45 34.47 7.54
N TYR A 238 15.96 34.26 8.76
CA TYR A 238 15.85 35.30 9.77
C TYR A 238 17.20 35.95 10.07
N ASN A 239 18.22 35.16 10.32
CA ASN A 239 19.57 35.64 10.62
C ASN A 239 20.13 36.45 9.44
N LYS A 240 19.88 36.04 8.20
CA LYS A 240 20.28 36.75 7.00
C LYS A 240 19.59 38.10 6.86
N PHE A 241 18.28 38.17 7.13
CA PHE A 241 17.54 39.41 7.12
C PHE A 241 17.97 40.33 8.27
N LEU A 242 18.16 39.79 9.46
CA LEU A 242 18.63 40.54 10.60
C LEU A 242 19.97 41.24 10.32
N LYS A 243 20.94 40.47 9.80
CA LYS A 243 22.24 41.00 9.40
C LYS A 243 22.09 42.10 8.36
N LYS A 244 21.28 41.92 7.33
CA LYS A 244 21.00 42.93 6.27
C LYS A 244 20.52 44.23 6.88
N TYR A 245 19.59 44.22 7.86
CA TYR A 245 19.05 45.45 8.45
C TYR A 245 20.04 46.11 9.40
N ILE A 246 20.84 45.33 10.15
CA ILE A 246 21.92 45.86 10.97
C ILE A 246 22.97 46.53 10.07
N ASP A 247 23.38 45.90 8.97
CA ASP A 247 24.36 46.45 7.99
C ASP A 247 23.83 47.75 7.33
N TRP A 248 22.48 47.91 7.26
CA TRP A 248 21.84 49.12 6.76
C TRP A 248 21.74 50.24 7.83
N GLY A 249 22.20 49.99 9.07
CA GLY A 249 22.25 50.98 10.15
C GLY A 249 20.97 51.08 10.96
N PHE A 250 20.06 50.11 10.89
CA PHE A 250 18.90 50.03 11.80
C PHE A 250 19.38 49.72 13.22
N ASP A 251 18.71 50.29 14.23
CA ASP A 251 18.86 49.83 15.60
C ASP A 251 18.40 48.36 15.74
N LYS A 252 18.82 47.72 16.82
CA LYS A 252 18.59 46.28 17.00
C LYS A 252 17.10 45.93 16.99
N GLU A 253 16.26 46.69 17.73
CA GLU A 253 14.83 46.42 17.84
C GLU A 253 14.12 46.52 16.49
N LYS A 254 14.41 47.59 15.74
CA LYS A 254 13.86 47.81 14.42
C LYS A 254 14.37 46.78 13.39
N ALA A 255 15.64 46.38 13.50
CA ALA A 255 16.21 45.34 12.65
C ALA A 255 15.53 43.99 12.89
N GLU A 256 15.28 43.61 14.15
CA GLU A 256 14.56 42.38 14.54
C GLU A 256 13.11 42.40 14.02
N GLU A 257 12.38 43.50 14.20
CA GLU A 257 11.02 43.65 13.65
C GLU A 257 10.97 43.46 12.13
N CYS A 258 11.85 44.14 11.40
CA CYS A 258 11.94 44.06 9.95
C CYS A 258 12.35 42.69 9.49
N ALA A 259 13.32 42.05 10.15
CA ALA A 259 13.77 40.69 9.84
C ALA A 259 12.66 39.67 10.05
N LEU A 260 11.89 39.77 11.15
CA LEU A 260 10.77 38.88 11.39
C LEU A 260 9.66 39.04 10.33
N LYS A 261 9.36 40.27 9.93
CA LYS A 261 8.39 40.56 8.86
C LYS A 261 8.81 39.94 7.52
N ASP A 262 10.08 40.13 7.11
CA ASP A 262 10.62 39.58 5.87
C ASP A 262 10.66 38.03 5.94
N THR A 263 10.98 37.45 7.11
CA THR A 263 10.98 36.00 7.32
C THR A 263 9.59 35.41 7.18
N ARG A 264 8.57 36.01 7.79
CA ARG A 264 7.16 35.57 7.64
C ARG A 264 6.72 35.64 6.19
N LYS A 265 7.09 36.69 5.47
CA LYS A 265 6.81 36.80 4.04
C LYS A 265 7.50 35.71 3.24
N GLU A 266 8.78 35.40 3.51
CA GLU A 266 9.50 34.35 2.84
C GLU A 266 8.90 32.97 3.13
N VAL A 267 8.45 32.72 4.37
CA VAL A 267 7.74 31.47 4.71
C VAL A 267 6.44 31.34 3.92
N ALA A 268 5.66 32.41 3.81
CA ALA A 268 4.44 32.41 3.02
C ALA A 268 4.70 32.13 1.52
N ASP A 269 5.68 32.83 0.93
CA ASP A 269 6.08 32.66 -0.46
C ASP A 269 6.65 31.23 -0.72
N GLY A 270 7.43 30.71 0.23
CA GLY A 270 8.05 29.38 0.15
C GLY A 270 7.03 28.25 0.28
N VAL A 271 6.08 28.34 1.21
CA VAL A 271 4.98 27.38 1.37
C VAL A 271 4.06 27.40 0.14
N GLN A 272 3.78 28.58 -0.42
CA GLN A 272 3.02 28.68 -1.67
C GLN A 272 3.74 27.99 -2.82
N THR A 273 5.04 28.26 -3.00
CA THR A 273 5.87 27.63 -4.02
C THR A 273 5.89 26.11 -3.87
N PHE A 274 6.11 25.62 -2.64
CA PHE A 274 6.05 24.19 -2.31
C PHE A 274 4.73 23.57 -2.75
N ASN A 275 3.63 24.16 -2.32
CA ASN A 275 2.29 23.66 -2.63
C ASN A 275 1.99 23.66 -4.13
N TYR A 276 2.38 24.72 -4.86
CA TYR A 276 2.21 24.78 -6.31
C TYR A 276 3.02 23.70 -7.03
N GLN A 277 4.29 23.51 -6.65
CA GLN A 277 5.15 22.49 -7.26
C GLN A 277 4.60 21.08 -7.02
N VAL A 278 4.21 20.74 -5.79
CA VAL A 278 3.66 19.42 -5.48
C VAL A 278 2.37 19.11 -6.27
N ASN A 279 1.55 20.13 -6.58
CA ASN A 279 0.28 19.94 -7.29
C ASN A 279 0.37 20.13 -8.81
N SER A 280 1.43 20.74 -9.33
CA SER A 280 1.59 21.00 -10.77
C SER A 280 2.62 20.11 -11.46
N MET A 281 3.50 19.44 -10.70
CA MET A 281 4.46 18.49 -11.24
C MET A 281 3.95 17.07 -11.15
N THR A 282 4.27 16.26 -12.14
CA THR A 282 4.03 14.82 -12.13
C THR A 282 5.35 14.06 -12.08
N ASN A 283 5.35 12.91 -11.39
CA ASN A 283 6.46 11.98 -11.42
C ASN A 283 6.57 11.28 -12.80
N THR A 284 7.55 10.40 -12.95
CA THR A 284 7.78 9.64 -14.20
C THR A 284 6.62 8.72 -14.57
N ASN A 285 5.75 8.38 -13.60
CA ASN A 285 4.57 7.53 -13.79
C ASN A 285 3.31 8.34 -14.16
N GLY A 286 3.45 9.65 -14.40
CA GLY A 286 2.33 10.54 -14.73
C GLY A 286 1.40 10.85 -13.54
N GLN A 287 1.86 10.63 -12.30
CA GLN A 287 1.11 10.91 -11.08
C GLN A 287 1.60 12.20 -10.40
N ALA A 288 0.70 12.94 -9.77
CA ALA A 288 1.09 13.86 -8.72
C ALA A 288 1.74 13.08 -7.56
N PRO A 289 2.82 13.58 -6.92
CA PRO A 289 3.43 12.91 -5.79
C PRO A 289 2.41 12.61 -4.68
N PHE A 290 2.29 11.35 -4.27
CA PHE A 290 1.43 10.95 -3.16
C PHE A 290 2.10 11.34 -1.85
N LEU A 291 2.05 12.63 -1.54
CA LEU A 291 2.77 13.25 -0.44
C LEU A 291 1.89 13.42 0.80
N SER A 292 2.45 13.08 1.96
CA SER A 292 1.96 13.49 3.28
C SER A 292 2.98 14.42 3.94
N VAL A 293 2.48 15.41 4.67
CA VAL A 293 3.30 16.40 5.41
C VAL A 293 2.95 16.32 6.88
N CYS A 294 3.94 16.01 7.72
CA CYS A 294 3.80 15.96 9.17
C CYS A 294 4.03 17.35 9.79
N MET A 295 3.13 17.71 10.67
CA MET A 295 3.13 18.93 11.49
C MET A 295 3.22 18.52 12.96
N TYR A 296 4.44 18.31 13.45
CA TYR A 296 4.72 17.85 14.81
C TYR A 296 5.76 18.75 15.49
N LEU A 297 5.32 19.56 16.47
CA LEU A 297 6.19 20.51 17.18
C LEU A 297 7.22 19.81 18.07
N GLY A 298 6.85 18.66 18.65
CA GLY A 298 7.71 17.88 19.54
C GLY A 298 8.90 17.16 18.86
N GLU A 299 9.03 17.27 17.53
CA GLU A 299 10.23 16.76 16.82
C GLU A 299 11.47 17.64 17.01
N THR A 300 11.31 18.91 17.40
CA THR A 300 12.43 19.82 17.64
C THR A 300 12.14 20.73 18.81
N ASP A 301 13.06 20.83 19.75
CA ASP A 301 12.98 21.83 20.82
C ASP A 301 13.61 23.16 20.40
N GLU A 302 14.63 23.10 19.57
CA GLU A 302 15.42 24.26 19.15
C GLU A 302 14.69 25.19 18.17
N TYR A 303 13.87 24.60 17.26
CA TYR A 303 13.25 25.34 16.15
C TYR A 303 11.71 25.35 16.22
N LYS A 304 11.13 25.24 17.43
CA LYS A 304 9.65 25.17 17.60
C LYS A 304 8.92 26.40 17.06
N ASP A 305 9.47 27.59 17.23
CA ASP A 305 8.83 28.82 16.76
C ASP A 305 8.86 28.94 15.23
N GLU A 306 9.97 28.56 14.61
CA GLU A 306 10.11 28.50 13.16
C GLU A 306 9.19 27.43 12.57
N LEU A 307 9.11 26.27 13.22
CA LEU A 307 8.22 25.19 12.82
C LEU A 307 6.75 25.61 12.95
N ALA A 308 6.39 26.27 14.04
CA ALA A 308 5.04 26.81 14.24
C ALA A 308 4.65 27.80 13.12
N MET A 309 5.58 28.65 12.68
CA MET A 309 5.38 29.59 11.58
C MET A 309 5.11 28.86 10.24
N ILE A 310 5.82 27.76 9.97
CA ILE A 310 5.59 26.95 8.77
C ILE A 310 4.23 26.25 8.86
N ILE A 311 3.89 25.65 10.00
CA ILE A 311 2.60 24.97 10.22
C ILE A 311 1.44 25.94 10.04
N GLU A 312 1.53 27.11 10.63
CA GLU A 312 0.53 28.19 10.51
C GLU A 312 0.25 28.50 9.03
N GLU A 313 1.29 28.67 8.25
CA GLU A 313 1.16 29.02 6.83
C GLU A 313 0.61 27.86 5.99
N PHE A 314 1.03 26.61 6.24
CA PHE A 314 0.45 25.43 5.57
C PHE A 314 -1.06 25.33 5.81
N LEU A 315 -1.51 25.56 7.05
CA LEU A 315 -2.93 25.53 7.40
C LEU A 315 -3.69 26.69 6.74
N ASN A 316 -3.14 27.92 6.77
CA ASN A 316 -3.74 29.09 6.13
C ASN A 316 -3.95 28.87 4.62
N GLN A 317 -2.92 28.38 3.92
CA GLN A 317 -3.02 28.11 2.48
C GLN A 317 -3.97 26.94 2.19
N ARG A 318 -4.05 25.93 3.04
CA ARG A 318 -5.03 24.86 2.91
C ARG A 318 -6.47 25.39 3.10
N ILE A 319 -6.70 26.27 4.05
CA ILE A 319 -8.00 26.94 4.26
C ILE A 319 -8.40 27.73 3.01
N LEU A 320 -7.46 28.46 2.41
CA LEU A 320 -7.68 29.20 1.17
C LEU A 320 -8.02 28.26 0.01
N GLY A 321 -7.23 27.20 -0.18
CA GLY A 321 -7.30 26.28 -1.32
C GLY A 321 -6.56 26.79 -2.54
N PHE A 322 -6.69 26.07 -3.69
CA PHE A 322 -6.08 26.46 -4.96
C PHE A 322 -7.15 26.81 -5.99
N LYS A 323 -6.82 27.77 -6.86
CA LYS A 323 -7.65 28.03 -8.02
C LYS A 323 -7.41 26.98 -9.10
N ASN A 324 -8.49 26.38 -9.60
CA ASN A 324 -8.45 25.57 -10.82
C ASN A 324 -8.43 26.48 -12.07
N GLU A 325 -8.40 25.88 -13.26
CA GLU A 325 -8.39 26.61 -14.55
C GLU A 325 -9.60 27.55 -14.75
N LYS A 326 -10.70 27.31 -14.01
CA LYS A 326 -11.92 28.15 -14.04
C LYS A 326 -11.90 29.26 -12.98
N GLY A 327 -10.77 29.42 -12.25
CA GLY A 327 -10.65 30.41 -11.18
C GLY A 327 -11.39 30.08 -9.88
N VAL A 328 -11.94 28.87 -9.75
CA VAL A 328 -12.65 28.41 -8.55
C VAL A 328 -11.67 27.81 -7.55
N TYR A 329 -11.78 28.19 -6.28
CA TYR A 329 -10.98 27.61 -5.22
C TYR A 329 -11.42 26.19 -4.88
N ILE A 330 -10.53 25.23 -5.03
CA ILE A 330 -10.72 23.81 -4.74
C ILE A 330 -9.77 23.35 -3.63
N THR A 331 -10.10 22.22 -3.00
CA THR A 331 -9.18 21.53 -2.08
C THR A 331 -8.28 20.60 -2.87
N PRO A 332 -6.94 20.77 -2.83
CA PRO A 332 -6.04 19.83 -3.50
C PRO A 332 -6.04 18.49 -2.78
N ALA A 333 -5.84 17.40 -3.54
CA ALA A 333 -5.69 16.06 -2.99
C ALA A 333 -4.40 15.93 -2.15
N PHE A 334 -3.33 16.61 -2.56
CA PHE A 334 -2.02 16.57 -1.92
C PHE A 334 -1.47 17.98 -1.62
N PRO A 335 -0.52 18.09 -0.66
CA PRO A 335 -0.12 17.05 0.29
C PRO A 335 -1.27 16.71 1.27
N LYS A 336 -1.35 15.46 1.74
CA LYS A 336 -2.14 15.14 2.94
C LYS A 336 -1.46 15.79 4.13
N LEU A 337 -2.25 16.39 5.02
CA LEU A 337 -1.74 17.05 6.22
C LEU A 337 -1.98 16.19 7.44
N LEU A 338 -0.93 15.94 8.22
CA LEU A 338 -0.95 15.17 9.46
C LEU A 338 -0.61 16.13 10.61
N TYR A 339 -1.53 16.37 11.53
CA TYR A 339 -1.35 17.27 12.66
C TYR A 339 -1.24 16.47 13.97
N VAL A 340 -0.11 16.61 14.67
CA VAL A 340 0.13 15.90 15.92
C VAL A 340 -0.39 16.73 17.09
N LEU A 341 -1.30 16.13 17.86
CA LEU A 341 -1.82 16.68 19.10
C LEU A 341 -0.87 16.33 20.26
N GLU A 342 -0.32 17.34 20.90
CA GLU A 342 0.67 17.24 21.97
C GLU A 342 0.40 18.27 23.08
N GLU A 343 1.02 18.14 24.24
CA GLU A 343 0.77 19.03 25.40
C GLU A 343 0.87 20.52 25.05
N ASP A 344 1.86 20.91 24.25
CA ASP A 344 2.13 22.31 23.88
C ASP A 344 1.02 22.94 23.03
N ASN A 345 0.21 22.13 22.34
CA ASN A 345 -0.82 22.64 21.42
C ASN A 345 -2.26 22.25 21.78
N ILE A 346 -2.50 21.33 22.72
CA ILE A 346 -3.87 21.00 23.19
C ILE A 346 -4.28 21.78 24.42
N ASN A 347 -3.34 22.33 25.20
CA ASN A 347 -3.64 23.14 26.37
C ASN A 347 -4.04 24.54 25.92
N LYS A 348 -5.23 25.02 26.34
CA LYS A 348 -5.76 26.36 26.01
C LYS A 348 -4.84 27.52 26.41
N ASN A 349 -4.02 27.32 27.42
CA ASN A 349 -3.03 28.31 27.88
C ASN A 349 -1.64 28.09 27.25
N GLY A 350 -1.48 27.05 26.39
CA GLY A 350 -0.23 26.74 25.72
C GLY A 350 0.10 27.75 24.62
N LYS A 351 1.37 28.02 24.45
CA LYS A 351 1.89 28.96 23.44
C LYS A 351 1.40 28.64 22.02
N TYR A 352 1.23 27.38 21.70
CA TYR A 352 0.89 26.92 20.36
C TYR A 352 -0.57 26.44 20.20
N TYR A 353 -1.44 26.68 21.20
CA TYR A 353 -2.86 26.29 21.11
C TYR A 353 -3.57 26.90 19.90
N TYR A 354 -3.18 28.11 19.48
CA TYR A 354 -3.73 28.78 18.31
C TYR A 354 -3.59 27.97 17.02
N LEU A 355 -2.55 27.11 16.90
CA LEU A 355 -2.38 26.21 15.77
C LEU A 355 -3.46 25.12 15.75
N THR A 356 -3.86 24.61 16.90
CA THR A 356 -4.95 23.63 17.00
C THR A 356 -6.30 24.26 16.65
N GLU A 357 -6.55 25.51 17.08
CA GLU A 357 -7.73 26.25 16.64
C GLU A 357 -7.72 26.49 15.13
N LEU A 358 -6.58 26.80 14.55
CA LEU A 358 -6.43 26.99 13.12
C LEU A 358 -6.60 25.65 12.35
N ALA A 359 -6.05 24.55 12.86
CA ALA A 359 -6.26 23.21 12.34
C ALA A 359 -7.74 22.82 12.36
N ALA A 360 -8.46 23.09 13.46
CA ALA A 360 -9.89 22.84 13.56
C ALA A 360 -10.70 23.67 12.53
N LYS A 361 -10.36 24.94 12.32
CA LYS A 361 -10.94 25.78 11.26
C LYS A 361 -10.67 25.21 9.87
N CYS A 362 -9.45 24.68 9.65
CA CYS A 362 -9.09 24.01 8.41
C CYS A 362 -9.95 22.74 8.20
N THR A 363 -10.11 21.92 9.23
CA THR A 363 -10.94 20.72 9.18
C THR A 363 -12.39 21.04 8.88
N ALA A 364 -12.97 22.04 9.53
CA ALA A 364 -14.35 22.45 9.28
C ALA A 364 -14.58 22.90 7.82
N LYS A 365 -13.57 23.46 7.16
CA LYS A 365 -13.70 23.95 5.78
C LYS A 365 -13.23 22.95 4.72
N ARG A 366 -12.23 22.10 5.02
CA ARG A 366 -11.51 21.30 4.05
C ARG A 366 -11.41 19.81 4.38
N MET A 367 -11.94 19.39 5.55
CA MET A 367 -11.89 18.02 6.06
C MET A 367 -10.46 17.47 6.24
N VAL A 368 -9.50 18.33 6.47
CA VAL A 368 -8.09 18.06 6.78
C VAL A 368 -7.59 19.12 7.76
N PRO A 369 -6.56 18.85 8.58
CA PRO A 369 -5.65 17.69 8.60
C PRO A 369 -6.25 16.43 9.26
N ASP A 370 -5.54 15.29 9.09
CA ASP A 370 -5.71 14.11 9.95
C ASP A 370 -5.00 14.38 11.29
N TYR A 371 -5.61 13.98 12.41
CA TYR A 371 -5.06 14.20 13.74
C TYR A 371 -4.40 12.94 14.30
N ILE A 372 -3.21 13.10 14.88
CA ILE A 372 -2.43 12.05 15.53
C ILE A 372 -2.22 12.45 16.98
N SER A 373 -2.55 11.57 17.94
CA SER A 373 -2.25 11.82 19.35
C SER A 373 -0.83 11.36 19.69
N GLU A 374 0.05 12.29 20.06
CA GLU A 374 1.40 11.99 20.51
C GLU A 374 1.39 10.97 21.66
N LYS A 375 0.55 11.22 22.69
CA LYS A 375 0.42 10.35 23.87
C LYS A 375 0.08 8.91 23.50
N ILE A 376 -0.85 8.71 22.56
CA ILE A 376 -1.28 7.37 22.13
C ILE A 376 -0.20 6.71 21.28
N ILE A 377 0.45 7.45 20.38
CA ILE A 377 1.54 6.90 19.57
C ILE A 377 2.71 6.49 20.45
N LYS A 378 3.15 7.34 21.38
CA LYS A 378 4.23 7.02 22.33
C LYS A 378 3.88 5.80 23.19
N ALA A 379 2.63 5.65 23.64
CA ALA A 379 2.20 4.48 24.41
C ALA A 379 2.23 3.16 23.60
N ASN A 380 2.01 3.23 22.28
CA ASN A 380 1.92 2.06 21.40
C ASN A 380 3.23 1.76 20.63
N LYS A 381 4.16 2.71 20.55
CA LYS A 381 5.40 2.61 19.77
C LYS A 381 6.61 2.63 20.69
N ILE A 382 6.77 1.56 21.44
CA ILE A 382 7.91 1.37 22.34
C ILE A 382 9.11 0.82 21.56
N ASN A 383 10.22 1.55 21.57
CA ASN A 383 11.46 1.17 20.91
C ASN A 383 12.28 0.15 21.74
N GLN A 384 13.41 -0.29 21.22
CA GLN A 384 14.27 -1.28 21.87
C GLN A 384 14.91 -0.79 23.18
N TYR A 385 14.88 0.51 23.47
CA TYR A 385 15.38 1.10 24.70
C TYR A 385 14.29 1.22 25.78
N GLY A 386 13.04 0.91 25.45
CA GLY A 386 11.88 1.05 26.33
C GLY A 386 11.21 2.41 26.26
N ASP A 387 11.64 3.30 25.36
CA ASP A 387 11.09 4.62 25.19
C ASP A 387 9.95 4.61 24.16
N GLY A 388 8.96 5.44 24.42
CA GLY A 388 7.86 5.68 23.49
C GLY A 388 8.23 6.73 22.45
N ASP A 389 8.13 6.38 21.17
CA ASP A 389 8.45 7.27 20.06
C ASP A 389 7.18 7.77 19.36
N CYS A 390 7.18 9.05 18.96
CA CYS A 390 6.16 9.60 18.08
C CYS A 390 6.79 10.02 16.76
N TYR A 391 6.24 9.49 15.67
CA TYR A 391 6.68 9.74 14.31
C TYR A 391 5.49 9.62 13.35
N PRO A 392 5.55 10.22 12.15
CA PRO A 392 4.43 10.19 11.22
C PRO A 392 4.21 8.82 10.58
N CYS A 393 3.01 8.62 10.07
CA CYS A 393 2.73 7.52 9.15
C CYS A 393 3.27 7.82 7.74
N MET A 394 3.52 6.75 6.99
CA MET A 394 3.85 6.82 5.57
C MET A 394 2.57 6.89 4.74
N GLY A 395 2.54 7.78 3.74
CA GLY A 395 1.48 7.85 2.73
C GLY A 395 0.07 7.64 3.26
N CYS A 396 -0.49 6.45 3.07
CA CYS A 396 -1.86 6.09 3.45
C CYS A 396 -1.97 5.58 4.89
N ARG A 397 -1.47 6.32 5.88
CA ARG A 397 -1.60 6.01 7.31
C ARG A 397 -0.90 4.71 7.76
N SER A 398 0.09 4.24 7.00
CA SER A 398 0.92 3.10 7.34
C SER A 398 2.06 3.52 8.26
N PHE A 399 2.05 3.10 9.52
CA PHE A 399 3.15 3.35 10.44
C PHE A 399 4.27 2.33 10.27
N LEU A 400 5.49 2.79 10.45
CA LEU A 400 6.64 1.90 10.66
C LEU A 400 6.49 1.15 11.99
N THR A 401 7.14 0.00 12.09
CA THR A 401 7.34 -0.65 13.39
C THR A 401 8.28 0.18 14.27
N PRO A 402 8.20 0.05 15.60
CA PRO A 402 9.15 0.71 16.50
C PRO A 402 10.60 0.42 16.13
N TRP A 403 11.49 1.35 16.47
CA TRP A 403 12.93 1.18 16.21
C TRP A 403 13.52 0.01 16.99
N ARG A 404 14.17 -0.93 16.30
CA ARG A 404 14.90 -2.04 16.92
C ARG A 404 16.21 -2.39 16.22
N THR A 405 16.57 -1.64 15.18
CA THR A 405 17.86 -1.80 14.48
C THR A 405 19.00 -1.36 15.38
N LYS A 406 20.13 -2.06 15.33
CA LYS A 406 21.37 -1.70 16.02
C LYS A 406 22.31 -0.98 15.05
N GLY A 407 22.96 0.08 15.55
CA GLY A 407 23.90 0.86 14.77
C GLY A 407 23.26 1.64 13.63
N ASN A 408 24.04 2.05 12.64
CA ASN A 408 23.65 2.84 11.48
C ASN A 408 23.77 2.06 10.17
N PRO A 409 22.88 1.12 9.85
CA PRO A 409 22.99 0.33 8.62
C PRO A 409 22.78 1.18 7.36
N SER A 410 22.15 2.34 7.49
CA SER A 410 21.91 3.28 6.38
C SER A 410 23.09 4.20 6.08
N LYS A 411 24.09 4.25 6.92
CA LYS A 411 25.20 5.23 6.86
C LYS A 411 24.72 6.69 6.82
N ALA A 412 23.50 6.96 7.30
CA ALA A 412 22.94 8.32 7.33
C ALA A 412 23.80 9.24 8.21
N LEU A 413 24.06 10.45 7.75
CA LEU A 413 24.93 11.40 8.44
C LEU A 413 24.25 12.11 9.62
N ASP A 414 22.92 12.04 9.69
CA ASP A 414 22.11 12.56 10.79
C ASP A 414 21.75 11.49 11.83
N TYR A 415 22.39 10.31 11.79
CA TYR A 415 22.17 9.25 12.75
C TYR A 415 22.74 9.61 14.12
N GLU A 416 21.94 9.44 15.17
CA GLU A 416 22.33 9.62 16.56
C GLU A 416 22.17 8.28 17.29
N GLU A 417 23.27 7.80 17.91
CA GLU A 417 23.23 6.56 18.69
C GLU A 417 22.34 6.73 19.93
N GLY A 418 21.53 5.72 20.23
CA GLY A 418 20.57 5.74 21.35
C GLY A 418 19.24 6.40 21.03
N LYS A 419 19.07 7.02 19.85
CA LYS A 419 17.80 7.56 19.40
C LYS A 419 17.17 6.67 18.33
N GLY A 420 15.83 6.58 18.34
CA GLY A 420 15.07 5.91 17.29
C GLY A 420 15.19 6.65 15.95
N LYS A 421 15.48 5.90 14.87
CA LYS A 421 15.52 6.46 13.52
C LYS A 421 14.29 6.02 12.73
N TYR A 422 13.57 6.99 12.18
CA TYR A 422 12.34 6.74 11.40
C TYR A 422 12.47 7.26 9.98
N TYR A 423 13.01 8.46 9.78
CA TYR A 423 13.26 9.01 8.45
C TYR A 423 14.36 8.24 7.74
N GLY A 424 14.12 7.93 6.46
CA GLY A 424 14.91 7.01 5.66
C GLY A 424 14.41 5.57 5.70
N ARG A 425 13.45 5.23 6.57
CA ARG A 425 12.85 3.90 6.64
C ARG A 425 11.66 3.79 5.69
N PHE A 426 11.33 2.56 5.30
CA PHE A 426 10.37 2.31 4.22
C PHE A 426 9.60 1.00 4.43
N ASN A 427 8.51 0.85 3.67
CA ASN A 427 7.75 -0.39 3.54
C ASN A 427 8.01 -1.03 2.17
N ILE A 428 8.28 -2.33 2.15
CA ILE A 428 8.52 -3.07 0.90
C ILE A 428 7.23 -3.30 0.12
N GLY A 429 6.13 -3.63 0.83
CA GLY A 429 4.84 -3.86 0.19
C GLY A 429 3.82 -4.54 1.10
N VAL A 430 2.67 -4.84 0.51
CA VAL A 430 1.48 -5.34 1.20
C VAL A 430 0.97 -6.63 0.54
N VAL A 431 0.47 -7.56 1.36
CA VAL A 431 -0.40 -8.68 0.95
C VAL A 431 -1.60 -8.66 1.87
N THR A 432 -2.81 -8.67 1.31
CA THR A 432 -4.06 -8.60 2.10
C THR A 432 -4.78 -9.94 2.09
N ILE A 433 -5.12 -10.43 3.28
CA ILE A 433 -5.92 -11.65 3.47
C ILE A 433 -7.41 -11.33 3.45
N ASN A 434 -8.21 -12.23 2.86
CA ASN A 434 -9.66 -12.14 2.81
C ASN A 434 -10.29 -12.94 3.95
N LEU A 435 -10.66 -12.28 5.06
CA LEU A 435 -11.23 -12.94 6.23
C LEU A 435 -12.59 -13.63 5.96
N PRO A 436 -13.53 -13.05 5.20
CA PRO A 436 -14.75 -13.74 4.77
C PRO A 436 -14.51 -15.05 4.00
N ASP A 437 -13.41 -15.15 3.24
CA ASP A 437 -13.06 -16.41 2.57
C ASP A 437 -12.81 -17.54 3.54
N ILE A 438 -12.12 -17.26 4.65
CA ILE A 438 -11.84 -18.22 5.71
C ILE A 438 -13.14 -18.67 6.35
N ALA A 439 -14.00 -17.72 6.72
CA ALA A 439 -15.27 -18.00 7.37
C ALA A 439 -16.20 -18.84 6.49
N LEU A 440 -16.36 -18.45 5.22
CA LEU A 440 -17.22 -19.18 4.27
C LEU A 440 -16.66 -20.57 3.94
N SER A 441 -15.34 -20.73 3.87
CA SER A 441 -14.68 -22.01 3.62
C SER A 441 -14.83 -22.99 4.79
N SER A 442 -14.93 -22.49 6.04
CA SER A 442 -15.08 -23.31 7.24
C SER A 442 -16.52 -23.80 7.47
N GLY A 443 -17.52 -23.26 6.77
CA GLY A 443 -18.92 -23.69 6.92
C GLY A 443 -19.50 -23.47 8.32
N LYS A 444 -19.03 -22.44 9.05
CA LYS A 444 -19.37 -22.11 10.45
C LYS A 444 -18.79 -23.06 11.51
N ASP A 445 -17.90 -23.96 11.14
CA ASP A 445 -17.14 -24.76 12.08
C ASP A 445 -15.93 -23.95 12.58
N PHE A 446 -15.82 -23.77 13.92
CA PHE A 446 -14.75 -22.96 14.50
C PHE A 446 -13.38 -23.66 14.43
N ASP A 447 -13.32 -24.99 14.52
CA ASP A 447 -12.04 -25.72 14.46
C ASP A 447 -11.50 -25.67 13.01
N GLU A 448 -12.37 -25.90 12.03
CA GLU A 448 -12.00 -25.78 10.61
C GLU A 448 -11.70 -24.32 10.23
N PHE A 449 -12.31 -23.32 10.91
CA PHE A 449 -11.99 -21.90 10.72
C PHE A 449 -10.52 -21.62 11.04
N TRP A 450 -10.04 -22.02 12.22
CA TRP A 450 -8.66 -21.75 12.63
C TRP A 450 -7.65 -22.50 11.77
N LYS A 451 -7.94 -23.74 11.39
CA LYS A 451 -7.09 -24.50 10.47
C LYS A 451 -7.01 -23.85 9.09
N THR A 452 -8.15 -23.44 8.51
CA THR A 452 -8.19 -22.72 7.24
C THR A 452 -7.46 -21.40 7.35
N PHE A 453 -7.56 -20.70 8.48
CA PHE A 453 -6.88 -19.45 8.72
C PHE A 453 -5.35 -19.63 8.65
N ASP A 454 -4.81 -20.64 9.32
CA ASP A 454 -3.38 -20.94 9.27
C ASP A 454 -2.90 -21.27 7.85
N GLU A 455 -3.67 -22.04 7.08
CA GLU A 455 -3.36 -22.32 5.66
C GLU A 455 -3.33 -21.05 4.81
N ARG A 456 -4.25 -20.10 5.03
CA ARG A 456 -4.28 -18.81 4.31
C ARG A 456 -3.16 -17.88 4.74
N LEU A 457 -2.79 -17.88 6.03
CA LEU A 457 -1.66 -17.14 6.56
C LEU A 457 -0.34 -17.62 5.94
N GLU A 458 -0.16 -18.94 5.78
CA GLU A 458 1.04 -19.49 5.12
C GLU A 458 1.16 -19.01 3.66
N LEU A 459 0.05 -18.93 2.92
CA LEU A 459 0.04 -18.36 1.56
C LEU A 459 0.40 -16.86 1.57
N CYS A 460 -0.09 -16.11 2.55
CA CYS A 460 0.26 -14.69 2.70
C CYS A 460 1.74 -14.53 3.05
N HIS A 461 2.27 -15.34 3.94
CA HIS A 461 3.69 -15.34 4.31
C HIS A 461 4.58 -15.62 3.10
N LYS A 462 4.26 -16.65 2.33
CA LYS A 462 4.96 -17.01 1.09
C LYS A 462 4.94 -15.86 0.07
N ALA A 463 3.83 -15.15 -0.03
CA ALA A 463 3.69 -13.98 -0.90
C ALA A 463 4.54 -12.79 -0.41
N LEU A 464 4.61 -12.55 0.90
CA LEU A 464 5.46 -11.52 1.50
C LEU A 464 6.95 -11.87 1.36
N GLN A 465 7.32 -13.13 1.54
CA GLN A 465 8.68 -13.62 1.28
C GLN A 465 9.12 -13.44 -0.17
N ALA A 466 8.20 -13.59 -1.14
CA ALA A 466 8.52 -13.31 -2.55
C ALA A 466 8.94 -11.85 -2.75
N ARG A 467 8.33 -10.88 -2.04
CA ARG A 467 8.74 -9.47 -2.05
C ARG A 467 10.13 -9.27 -1.46
N TYR A 468 10.37 -9.83 -0.28
CA TYR A 468 11.67 -9.77 0.38
C TYR A 468 12.79 -10.37 -0.50
N ASN A 469 12.55 -11.58 -1.02
CA ASN A 469 13.52 -12.30 -1.83
C ASN A 469 13.90 -11.57 -3.12
N ARG A 470 12.99 -10.74 -3.64
CA ARG A 470 13.29 -9.91 -4.79
C ARG A 470 14.11 -8.68 -4.41
N MET A 471 13.79 -8.03 -3.28
CA MET A 471 14.50 -6.85 -2.79
C MET A 471 15.94 -7.15 -2.35
N LYS A 472 16.21 -8.28 -1.71
CA LYS A 472 17.57 -8.63 -1.21
C LYS A 472 18.64 -8.76 -2.31
N LEU A 473 18.22 -8.91 -3.57
CA LEU A 473 19.14 -9.01 -4.72
C LEU A 473 19.52 -7.65 -5.32
N ILE A 474 19.13 -6.57 -4.69
CA ILE A 474 19.29 -5.21 -5.21
C ILE A 474 20.54 -4.57 -4.63
N THR A 475 21.22 -3.79 -5.48
CA THR A 475 22.33 -2.92 -5.06
C THR A 475 21.91 -1.46 -5.08
N SER A 476 22.67 -0.62 -4.40
CA SER A 476 22.42 0.83 -4.28
C SER A 476 22.33 1.55 -5.63
N ASP A 477 22.91 0.99 -6.69
CA ASP A 477 22.90 1.56 -8.05
C ASP A 477 21.51 1.57 -8.70
N ALA A 478 20.58 0.75 -8.20
CA ALA A 478 19.28 0.63 -8.82
C ALA A 478 18.40 1.89 -8.64
N ALA A 479 18.61 2.66 -7.54
CA ALA A 479 17.99 3.96 -7.30
C ALA A 479 18.93 4.85 -6.45
N PRO A 480 19.94 5.49 -7.06
CA PRO A 480 20.97 6.23 -6.30
C PRO A 480 20.39 7.29 -5.36
N LEU A 481 19.32 7.99 -5.74
CA LEU A 481 18.67 8.99 -4.90
C LEU A 481 18.19 8.38 -3.56
N LEU A 482 17.65 7.14 -3.62
CA LEU A 482 17.15 6.45 -2.43
C LEU A 482 18.30 5.91 -1.57
N TRP A 483 19.26 5.23 -2.21
CA TRP A 483 20.21 4.36 -1.49
C TRP A 483 21.60 4.95 -1.28
N GLN A 484 22.02 5.93 -2.13
CA GLN A 484 23.35 6.53 -2.08
C GLN A 484 23.34 7.99 -1.65
N ASN A 485 22.22 8.71 -1.90
CA ASN A 485 22.19 10.17 -1.80
C ASN A 485 21.30 10.70 -0.66
N GLY A 486 20.94 9.86 0.31
CA GLY A 486 20.41 10.28 1.61
C GLY A 486 18.91 10.16 1.78
N ALA A 487 18.10 9.90 0.73
CA ALA A 487 16.65 9.79 0.92
C ALA A 487 16.29 8.61 1.85
N PHE A 488 16.98 7.47 1.72
CA PHE A 488 16.86 6.33 2.63
C PHE A 488 18.21 5.97 3.27
N ALA A 489 19.29 6.06 2.51
CA ALA A 489 20.62 5.67 2.95
C ALA A 489 21.71 6.43 2.19
N ARG A 490 22.95 6.28 2.66
CA ARG A 490 24.19 6.75 2.03
C ARG A 490 25.15 5.58 1.79
N LEU A 491 24.65 4.52 1.17
CA LEU A 491 25.45 3.35 0.81
C LEU A 491 26.43 3.70 -0.31
N ASP A 492 27.56 2.99 -0.34
CA ASP A 492 28.51 3.11 -1.43
C ASP A 492 27.92 2.56 -2.74
N LYS A 493 28.46 3.02 -3.87
CA LYS A 493 28.06 2.53 -5.19
C LYS A 493 28.27 1.02 -5.31
N GLY A 494 27.24 0.30 -5.77
CA GLY A 494 27.27 -1.15 -5.91
C GLY A 494 27.07 -1.93 -4.62
N GLU A 495 26.93 -1.27 -3.48
CA GLU A 495 26.69 -1.92 -2.19
C GLU A 495 25.29 -2.55 -2.13
N SER A 496 25.17 -3.71 -1.48
CA SER A 496 23.88 -4.39 -1.29
C SER A 496 22.99 -3.63 -0.32
N ILE A 497 21.69 -3.55 -0.63
CA ILE A 497 20.70 -2.98 0.30
C ILE A 497 20.21 -4.00 1.34
N GLU A 498 20.65 -5.26 1.30
CA GLU A 498 20.16 -6.32 2.18
C GLU A 498 20.24 -5.96 3.67
N PRO A 499 21.30 -5.27 4.19
CA PRO A 499 21.34 -4.83 5.59
C PRO A 499 20.15 -3.95 6.00
N LEU A 500 19.56 -3.21 5.06
CA LEU A 500 18.36 -2.37 5.31
C LEU A 500 17.04 -3.16 5.29
N LEU A 501 17.09 -4.44 4.95
CA LEU A 501 15.90 -5.30 4.90
C LEU A 501 15.70 -6.10 6.19
N LYS A 502 16.65 -6.06 7.11
CA LYS A 502 16.66 -6.81 8.38
C LYS A 502 16.68 -5.88 9.59
N GLY A 503 16.61 -6.48 10.78
CA GLY A 503 16.71 -5.75 12.04
C GLY A 503 15.58 -4.76 12.29
N GLY A 504 14.53 -4.76 11.47
CA GLY A 504 13.42 -3.82 11.55
C GLY A 504 13.67 -2.46 10.90
N TYR A 505 14.68 -2.32 10.04
CA TYR A 505 14.86 -1.06 9.30
C TYR A 505 13.74 -0.84 8.28
N CYS A 506 13.37 -1.85 7.50
CA CYS A 506 12.19 -1.84 6.64
C CYS A 506 11.02 -2.65 7.24
N THR A 507 9.87 -2.61 6.60
CA THR A 507 8.68 -3.34 7.02
C THR A 507 8.01 -4.06 5.85
N LEU A 508 7.31 -5.16 6.17
CA LEU A 508 6.39 -5.88 5.30
C LEU A 508 5.00 -5.93 5.93
N SER A 509 3.95 -5.70 5.17
CA SER A 509 2.60 -5.53 5.70
C SER A 509 1.71 -6.72 5.39
N LEU A 510 1.14 -7.32 6.43
CA LEU A 510 -0.01 -8.22 6.33
C LEU A 510 -1.29 -7.39 6.46
N GLY A 511 -1.94 -7.10 5.34
CA GLY A 511 -3.26 -6.47 5.30
C GLY A 511 -4.38 -7.47 5.57
N TYR A 512 -5.56 -6.97 5.93
CA TYR A 512 -6.77 -7.78 6.08
C TYR A 512 -8.02 -6.99 5.72
N ALA A 513 -9.07 -7.71 5.31
CA ALA A 513 -10.35 -7.11 4.94
C ALA A 513 -11.52 -8.00 5.39
N GLY A 514 -12.67 -7.39 5.63
CA GLY A 514 -13.91 -8.10 5.85
C GLY A 514 -14.05 -8.70 7.25
N LEU A 515 -13.53 -8.03 8.28
CA LEU A 515 -13.71 -8.50 9.66
C LEU A 515 -15.20 -8.60 10.03
N TYR A 516 -16.01 -7.61 9.62
CA TYR A 516 -17.45 -7.63 9.83
C TYR A 516 -18.10 -8.88 9.21
N GLU A 517 -17.88 -9.12 7.92
CA GLU A 517 -18.48 -10.24 7.20
C GLU A 517 -18.02 -11.60 7.77
N CYS A 518 -16.75 -11.70 8.16
CA CYS A 518 -16.19 -12.88 8.81
C CYS A 518 -16.92 -13.19 10.13
N VAL A 519 -17.00 -12.21 11.02
CA VAL A 519 -17.63 -12.36 12.34
C VAL A 519 -19.12 -12.60 12.19
N LYS A 520 -19.80 -11.85 11.31
CA LYS A 520 -21.24 -12.00 11.04
C LYS A 520 -21.58 -13.40 10.55
N TYR A 521 -20.77 -13.98 9.66
CA TYR A 521 -20.99 -15.33 9.18
C TYR A 521 -20.81 -16.39 10.28
N MET A 522 -19.74 -16.26 11.08
CA MET A 522 -19.41 -17.25 12.12
C MET A 522 -20.32 -17.19 13.34
N THR A 523 -20.72 -15.99 13.76
CA THR A 523 -21.46 -15.77 15.03
C THR A 523 -22.92 -15.38 14.84
N GLY A 524 -23.32 -14.95 13.64
CA GLY A 524 -24.65 -14.44 13.33
C GLY A 524 -24.81 -12.93 13.55
N GLU A 525 -23.87 -12.27 14.24
CA GLU A 525 -23.96 -10.86 14.62
C GLU A 525 -22.71 -10.06 14.21
N SER A 526 -22.81 -8.72 14.24
CA SER A 526 -21.71 -7.80 13.93
C SER A 526 -20.64 -7.84 15.02
N HIS A 527 -19.37 -7.62 14.64
CA HIS A 527 -18.27 -7.44 15.58
C HIS A 527 -18.41 -6.20 16.49
N THR A 528 -19.39 -5.35 16.22
CA THR A 528 -19.76 -4.21 17.05
C THR A 528 -20.55 -4.59 18.29
N GLN A 529 -21.11 -5.80 18.30
CA GLN A 529 -21.91 -6.33 19.43
C GLN A 529 -20.99 -6.92 20.50
N GLU A 530 -21.27 -6.59 21.75
CA GLU A 530 -20.54 -7.13 22.92
C GLU A 530 -20.75 -8.64 23.07
N GLY A 531 -19.82 -9.33 23.70
CA GLY A 531 -19.84 -10.77 23.91
C GLY A 531 -19.15 -11.55 22.80
N LEU A 532 -19.71 -12.70 22.42
CA LEU A 532 -19.09 -13.64 21.48
C LEU A 532 -18.61 -13.00 20.14
N PRO A 533 -19.38 -12.12 19.48
CA PRO A 533 -18.95 -11.54 18.21
C PRO A 533 -17.69 -10.67 18.37
N LYS A 534 -17.66 -9.79 19.37
CA LYS A 534 -16.52 -8.93 19.66
C LYS A 534 -15.30 -9.73 20.11
N GLU A 535 -15.50 -10.70 21.02
CA GLU A 535 -14.43 -11.57 21.49
C GLU A 535 -13.80 -12.38 20.35
N PHE A 536 -14.63 -12.91 19.46
CA PHE A 536 -14.16 -13.63 18.29
C PHE A 536 -13.38 -12.70 17.33
N ALA A 537 -13.88 -11.50 17.08
CA ALA A 537 -13.18 -10.49 16.28
C ALA A 537 -11.79 -10.15 16.84
N LEU A 538 -11.70 -9.92 18.17
CA LEU A 538 -10.42 -9.66 18.84
C LEU A 538 -9.47 -10.86 18.75
N LYS A 539 -9.96 -12.10 18.86
CA LYS A 539 -9.16 -13.32 18.67
C LYS A 539 -8.62 -13.43 17.23
N VAL A 540 -9.44 -13.12 16.22
CA VAL A 540 -9.02 -13.09 14.82
C VAL A 540 -7.89 -12.08 14.64
N MET A 541 -8.02 -10.88 15.20
CA MET A 541 -6.97 -9.85 15.12
C MET A 541 -5.70 -10.24 15.86
N GLN A 542 -5.83 -10.88 17.01
CA GLN A 542 -4.68 -11.37 17.77
C GLN A 542 -3.94 -12.47 16.99
N HIS A 543 -4.65 -13.40 16.36
CA HIS A 543 -4.06 -14.46 15.55
C HIS A 543 -3.22 -13.93 14.37
N LEU A 544 -3.68 -12.85 13.71
CA LEU A 544 -2.88 -12.13 12.69
C LEU A 544 -1.57 -11.60 13.27
N ASN A 545 -1.62 -11.00 14.49
CA ASN A 545 -0.43 -10.47 15.16
C ASN A 545 0.53 -11.57 15.59
N ASP A 546 0.02 -12.68 16.11
CA ASP A 546 0.82 -13.82 16.55
C ASP A 546 1.60 -14.42 15.38
N ALA A 547 0.96 -14.57 14.21
CA ALA A 547 1.62 -14.99 12.98
C ALA A 547 2.74 -14.02 12.56
N CYS A 548 2.46 -12.72 12.51
CA CYS A 548 3.48 -11.70 12.19
C CYS A 548 4.66 -11.72 13.18
N ASN A 549 4.38 -11.88 14.48
CA ASN A 549 5.41 -11.92 15.52
C ASN A 549 6.27 -13.19 15.42
N LYS A 550 5.66 -14.32 15.10
CA LYS A 550 6.37 -15.58 14.84
C LYS A 550 7.34 -15.40 13.67
N TRP A 551 6.87 -14.95 12.51
CA TRP A 551 7.70 -14.74 11.32
C TRP A 551 8.83 -13.73 11.58
N LYS A 552 8.52 -12.64 12.31
CA LYS A 552 9.52 -11.63 12.71
C LYS A 552 10.64 -12.23 13.54
N THR A 553 10.33 -13.12 14.48
CA THR A 553 11.31 -13.76 15.35
C THR A 553 12.16 -14.77 14.58
N GLU A 554 11.56 -15.53 13.68
CA GLU A 554 12.22 -16.58 12.91
C GLU A 554 13.14 -16.02 11.80
N GLU A 555 12.79 -14.89 11.19
CA GLU A 555 13.45 -14.39 9.96
C GLU A 555 14.19 -13.06 10.14
N ASP A 556 14.01 -12.37 11.27
CA ASP A 556 14.52 -11.01 11.52
C ASP A 556 14.02 -9.97 10.49
N ILE A 557 12.80 -10.14 10.00
CA ILE A 557 12.10 -9.23 9.09
C ILE A 557 10.88 -8.65 9.81
N ASP A 558 10.62 -7.35 9.69
CA ASP A 558 9.51 -6.71 10.39
C ASP A 558 8.18 -6.89 9.65
N TYR A 559 7.60 -8.07 9.79
CA TYR A 559 6.20 -8.31 9.45
C TYR A 559 5.27 -7.64 10.46
N SER A 560 4.18 -7.04 10.00
CA SER A 560 3.23 -6.39 10.90
C SER A 560 1.84 -6.25 10.29
N VAL A 561 0.81 -6.37 11.13
CA VAL A 561 -0.59 -6.24 10.72
C VAL A 561 -0.92 -4.81 10.31
N TYR A 562 -1.62 -4.66 9.21
CA TYR A 562 -1.95 -3.39 8.58
C TYR A 562 -3.40 -3.33 8.12
N GLY A 563 -4.19 -2.43 8.69
CA GLY A 563 -5.55 -2.12 8.23
C GLY A 563 -5.49 -1.32 6.92
N SER A 564 -5.17 -1.97 5.80
CA SER A 564 -4.89 -1.27 4.55
C SER A 564 -6.11 -0.52 4.00
N PRO A 565 -5.93 0.67 3.42
CA PRO A 565 -6.95 1.31 2.60
C PRO A 565 -7.05 0.56 1.27
N ILE A 566 -7.95 -0.41 1.21
CA ILE A 566 -8.10 -1.33 0.09
C ILE A 566 -9.21 -0.87 -0.85
N GLU A 567 -8.94 0.15 -1.67
CA GLU A 567 -9.90 0.78 -2.57
C GLU A 567 -10.61 -0.24 -3.48
N SER A 568 -9.96 -0.77 -4.50
CA SER A 568 -10.54 -1.74 -5.43
C SER A 568 -10.54 -3.19 -4.92
N THR A 569 -9.76 -3.51 -3.90
CA THR A 569 -9.61 -4.87 -3.38
C THR A 569 -10.89 -5.37 -2.68
N THR A 570 -11.63 -4.49 -2.01
CA THR A 570 -12.92 -4.83 -1.38
C THR A 570 -13.95 -5.29 -2.41
N TYR A 571 -14.01 -4.62 -3.56
CA TYR A 571 -14.84 -5.02 -4.70
C TYR A 571 -14.37 -6.35 -5.30
N LYS A 572 -13.06 -6.50 -5.55
CA LYS A 572 -12.48 -7.76 -6.05
C LYS A 572 -12.83 -8.93 -5.14
N PHE A 573 -12.63 -8.78 -3.83
CA PHE A 573 -12.94 -9.83 -2.86
C PHE A 573 -14.43 -10.17 -2.84
N ALA A 574 -15.32 -9.19 -2.82
CA ALA A 574 -16.76 -9.42 -2.89
C ALA A 574 -17.16 -10.21 -4.14
N LYS A 575 -16.63 -9.83 -5.31
CA LYS A 575 -16.87 -10.52 -6.58
C LYS A 575 -16.37 -11.98 -6.56
N CYS A 576 -15.18 -12.23 -6.02
CA CYS A 576 -14.61 -13.57 -5.91
C CYS A 576 -15.41 -14.45 -4.91
N LEU A 577 -15.79 -13.89 -3.76
CA LEU A 577 -16.63 -14.58 -2.78
C LEU A 577 -17.99 -14.97 -3.38
N LYS A 578 -18.67 -14.03 -4.03
CA LYS A 578 -19.96 -14.30 -4.70
C LYS A 578 -19.84 -15.36 -5.78
N SER A 579 -18.75 -15.36 -6.53
CA SER A 579 -18.48 -16.37 -7.58
C SER A 579 -18.22 -17.77 -7.00
N ARG A 580 -17.60 -17.88 -5.83
CA ARG A 580 -17.21 -19.17 -5.22
C ARG A 580 -18.29 -19.75 -4.31
N PHE A 581 -18.96 -18.91 -3.53
CA PHE A 581 -19.90 -19.34 -2.48
C PHE A 581 -21.35 -18.99 -2.79
N GLY A 582 -21.61 -18.24 -3.89
CA GLY A 582 -22.95 -17.74 -4.20
C GLY A 582 -23.32 -16.51 -3.39
N GLU A 583 -24.61 -16.18 -3.40
CA GLU A 583 -25.17 -15.08 -2.61
C GLU A 583 -25.51 -15.55 -1.21
N VAL A 584 -24.85 -14.96 -0.21
CA VAL A 584 -25.07 -15.21 1.22
C VAL A 584 -25.49 -13.88 1.85
N GLU A 585 -26.69 -13.85 2.42
CA GLU A 585 -27.32 -12.66 3.00
C GLU A 585 -26.43 -12.02 4.08
N GLY A 586 -26.21 -10.70 3.95
CA GLY A 586 -25.38 -9.89 4.84
C GLY A 586 -23.87 -10.11 4.68
N ILE A 587 -23.42 -10.99 3.77
CA ILE A 587 -22.00 -11.34 3.58
C ILE A 587 -21.55 -11.08 2.14
N THR A 588 -22.21 -11.69 1.13
CA THR A 588 -21.82 -11.59 -0.29
C THR A 588 -22.89 -10.93 -1.15
N ASP A 589 -23.91 -10.37 -0.55
CA ASP A 589 -25.03 -9.70 -1.19
C ASP A 589 -24.71 -8.27 -1.68
N ARG A 590 -23.53 -7.76 -1.34
CA ARG A 590 -23.01 -6.44 -1.75
C ARG A 590 -21.85 -6.57 -2.70
N ASP A 591 -21.57 -5.50 -3.44
CA ASP A 591 -20.43 -5.41 -4.36
C ASP A 591 -19.11 -5.03 -3.67
N TYR A 592 -19.08 -4.97 -2.34
CA TYR A 592 -17.90 -4.70 -1.53
C TYR A 592 -17.96 -5.47 -0.20
N ILE A 593 -16.82 -5.68 0.42
CA ILE A 593 -16.69 -6.12 1.81
C ILE A 593 -16.17 -4.96 2.67
N THR A 594 -16.39 -5.04 3.97
CA THR A 594 -15.94 -4.00 4.92
C THR A 594 -14.43 -3.89 4.95
N ASN A 595 -13.92 -2.66 4.95
CA ASN A 595 -12.50 -2.40 5.05
C ASN A 595 -12.02 -2.66 6.49
N SER A 596 -11.02 -3.52 6.64
CA SER A 596 -10.35 -3.85 7.90
C SER A 596 -11.33 -4.09 9.07
N TYR A 597 -11.15 -3.37 10.19
CA TYR A 597 -11.98 -3.48 11.41
C TYR A 597 -13.08 -2.42 11.51
N HIS A 598 -13.23 -1.55 10.52
CA HIS A 598 -14.16 -0.42 10.64
C HIS A 598 -15.60 -0.86 10.83
N VAL A 599 -16.33 -0.08 11.62
CA VAL A 599 -17.78 -0.24 11.72
C VAL A 599 -18.41 -0.06 10.34
N PRO A 600 -19.25 -1.00 9.90
CA PRO A 600 -19.91 -0.90 8.60
C PRO A 600 -20.67 0.41 8.45
N VAL A 601 -20.59 1.02 7.26
CA VAL A 601 -21.18 2.34 6.98
C VAL A 601 -22.71 2.39 7.10
N PHE A 602 -23.37 1.24 7.10
CA PHE A 602 -24.81 1.10 7.27
C PHE A 602 -25.24 0.90 8.72
N GLU A 603 -24.30 0.68 9.66
CA GLU A 603 -24.61 0.63 11.10
C GLU A 603 -24.67 2.04 11.69
N GLU A 604 -25.76 2.33 12.40
CA GLU A 604 -25.91 3.60 13.11
C GLU A 604 -25.14 3.54 14.43
N ILE A 605 -24.12 4.38 14.55
CA ILE A 605 -23.29 4.52 15.75
C ILE A 605 -22.87 5.99 15.91
N ASP A 606 -22.91 6.52 17.13
CA ASP A 606 -22.39 7.85 17.38
C ASP A 606 -20.86 7.89 17.36
N ALA A 607 -20.29 9.08 17.14
CA ALA A 607 -18.86 9.27 16.95
C ALA A 607 -18.00 8.81 18.15
N PHE A 608 -18.49 9.01 19.40
CA PHE A 608 -17.73 8.61 20.59
C PHE A 608 -17.75 7.10 20.82
N SER A 609 -18.91 6.46 20.61
CA SER A 609 -19.06 5.00 20.68
C SER A 609 -18.22 4.32 19.62
N LYS A 610 -18.22 4.85 18.39
CA LYS A 610 -17.37 4.36 17.30
C LYS A 610 -15.89 4.49 17.64
N LEU A 611 -15.47 5.66 18.15
CA LEU A 611 -14.09 5.90 18.56
C LEU A 611 -13.63 4.90 19.63
N LYS A 612 -14.47 4.67 20.64
CA LYS A 612 -14.20 3.72 21.71
C LYS A 612 -14.04 2.28 21.16
N LEU A 613 -14.99 1.84 20.35
CA LEU A 613 -14.98 0.50 19.75
C LEU A 613 -13.76 0.30 18.84
N GLU A 614 -13.56 1.18 17.87
CA GLU A 614 -12.49 1.03 16.90
C GLU A 614 -11.10 1.15 17.53
N SER A 615 -10.94 1.87 18.64
CA SER A 615 -9.66 1.98 19.36
C SER A 615 -9.15 0.64 19.91
N GLU A 616 -10.04 -0.29 20.24
CA GLU A 616 -9.66 -1.63 20.71
C GLU A 616 -9.02 -2.44 19.58
N PHE A 617 -9.61 -2.40 18.39
CA PHE A 617 -9.10 -3.08 17.19
C PHE A 617 -7.84 -2.39 16.64
N GLN A 618 -7.75 -1.05 16.75
CA GLN A 618 -6.57 -0.30 16.32
C GLN A 618 -5.30 -0.72 17.06
N ARG A 619 -5.39 -1.05 18.35
CA ARG A 619 -4.25 -1.58 19.12
C ARG A 619 -3.71 -2.88 18.54
N LEU A 620 -4.58 -3.68 17.92
CA LEU A 620 -4.24 -4.93 17.24
C LEU A 620 -3.90 -4.75 15.75
N SER A 621 -3.89 -3.51 15.27
CA SER A 621 -3.42 -3.11 13.93
C SER A 621 -2.24 -2.15 14.06
N PRO A 622 -1.06 -2.59 14.53
CA PRO A 622 0.02 -1.72 15.00
C PRO A 622 0.60 -0.82 13.90
N ARG A 623 0.31 -1.10 12.63
CA ARG A 623 0.73 -0.27 11.50
C ARG A 623 -0.37 0.62 10.92
N TRP A 624 -1.54 0.61 11.51
CA TRP A 624 -2.66 1.43 11.10
C TRP A 624 -3.07 2.40 12.21
N CYS A 625 -3.38 3.64 11.86
CA CYS A 625 -3.92 4.61 12.79
C CYS A 625 -4.96 5.46 12.04
N ASP A 626 -6.18 4.98 12.00
CA ASP A 626 -7.27 5.70 11.39
C ASP A 626 -8.58 5.43 12.13
N ILE A 627 -9.16 6.48 12.68
CA ILE A 627 -10.50 6.47 13.21
C ILE A 627 -11.32 7.41 12.34
N ILE A 628 -12.09 6.84 11.43
CA ILE A 628 -12.96 7.61 10.54
C ILE A 628 -14.25 7.96 11.28
N CYS A 629 -14.30 9.15 11.87
CA CYS A 629 -15.54 9.75 12.33
C CYS A 629 -16.25 10.42 11.15
N ARG A 630 -17.01 9.65 10.37
CA ARG A 630 -17.97 10.19 9.40
C ARG A 630 -19.37 10.06 10.01
N ASP A 631 -20.07 11.18 10.17
CA ASP A 631 -21.52 11.13 10.38
C ASP A 631 -22.18 10.70 9.08
N PRO A 632 -22.89 9.56 9.03
CA PRO A 632 -23.60 9.11 7.83
C PRO A 632 -24.66 10.12 7.34
N LYS A 633 -25.10 11.04 8.21
CA LYS A 633 -26.07 12.09 7.88
C LYS A 633 -25.44 13.35 7.29
N SER A 634 -24.11 13.50 7.31
CA SER A 634 -23.42 14.69 6.77
C SER A 634 -23.08 14.59 5.27
N THR A 635 -23.51 13.54 4.59
CA THR A 635 -23.33 13.34 3.14
C THR A 635 -24.59 13.67 2.34
N LYS A 636 -25.24 14.79 2.67
CA LYS A 636 -26.22 15.44 1.78
C LYS A 636 -25.66 16.75 1.24
#